data_68762f8253a47016ad0d18935a973af1
#
_entry.id   68762f8253a47016ad0d18935a973af1
#
_cell.length_a   1.000
_cell.length_b   1.000
_cell.length_c   1.000
_cell.angle_alpha   90.00
_cell.angle_beta   90.00
_cell.angle_gamma   90.00
#
_symmetry.space_group_name_H-M   'P 1'
#
loop_
_entity.id
_entity.type
_entity.pdbx_description
1 polymer ?
#
loop_
_entity_poly.entity_id
_entity_poly.type
_entity_poly.pdbx_seq_one_letter_code
_entity_poly.pdbx_strand_id
1 'polypeptide(L)'
;MTLITTPFGMRATAAEVLDGVDLSGRRMIVTGGASGLGVETVRALAGAGAQVTIATRNPADAEPLVKELPGTRAVALDLADLASVRAFCDGWSGPLDGLVANAGVMMLPTHQVNAQGWEMQLATNYLGHFALAVGLHTALQAAEKPRVVVLSSGAQLRAGFDFDDPQFERHPYDAFVAYAQSKTADVLLAVGISRRWAEHGITANACAPGWIHTNLTRHMDQATMQAIGAMDADGNLLTPDYFKTPAQGAATTVLLAASPLLDGVTGRYFEDNQESPVVDGGPDVMAGVAKWSVDPAAADRLWDYALPVVR
;
A
#
# COMPACT_ATOMS: atom_id res chain seq x y z
N MET A 1 -12.20 -17.50 -13.93
CA MET A 1 -10.78 -17.40 -14.34
C MET A 1 -9.95 -18.18 -13.31
N THR A 2 -8.88 -18.84 -13.75
CA THR A 2 -7.92 -19.47 -12.83
C THR A 2 -7.11 -18.38 -12.13
N LEU A 3 -6.89 -18.51 -10.82
CA LEU A 3 -6.06 -17.57 -10.06
C LEU A 3 -4.59 -17.70 -10.51
N ILE A 4 -3.90 -16.58 -10.51
CA ILE A 4 -2.46 -16.51 -10.82
C ILE A 4 -1.69 -17.09 -9.64
N THR A 5 -0.85 -18.08 -9.93
CA THR A 5 0.07 -18.68 -8.96
C THR A 5 1.51 -18.36 -9.34
N THR A 6 2.34 -18.16 -8.34
CA THR A 6 3.78 -17.90 -8.52
C THR A 6 4.60 -18.99 -7.83
N PRO A 7 5.89 -19.16 -8.15
CA PRO A 7 6.74 -20.14 -7.47
C PRO A 7 7.07 -19.76 -6.01
N PHE A 8 6.69 -18.55 -5.57
CA PHE A 8 7.03 -18.02 -4.26
C PHE A 8 5.91 -18.29 -3.25
N GLY A 9 6.23 -18.95 -2.15
CA GLY A 9 5.31 -19.15 -1.05
C GLY A 9 5.33 -18.01 -0.04
N MET A 10 4.53 -18.13 1.02
CA MET A 10 4.37 -17.16 2.12
C MET A 10 5.71 -16.76 2.79
N ARG A 11 6.71 -17.64 2.79
CA ARG A 11 8.01 -17.43 3.43
C ARG A 11 9.09 -16.86 2.52
N ALA A 12 8.81 -16.71 1.23
CA ALA A 12 9.75 -16.06 0.32
C ALA A 12 10.01 -14.61 0.77
N THR A 13 11.25 -14.18 0.67
CA THR A 13 11.70 -12.82 0.98
C THR A 13 11.63 -11.94 -0.27
N ALA A 14 11.62 -10.63 -0.08
CA ALA A 14 11.68 -9.67 -1.17
C ALA A 14 12.94 -9.85 -2.06
N ALA A 15 14.07 -10.21 -1.46
CA ALA A 15 15.30 -10.48 -2.19
C ALA A 15 15.19 -11.74 -3.08
N GLU A 16 14.59 -12.83 -2.56
CA GLU A 16 14.37 -14.07 -3.34
C GLU A 16 13.42 -13.84 -4.51
N VAL A 17 12.38 -12.99 -4.32
CA VAL A 17 11.42 -12.65 -5.40
C VAL A 17 12.06 -11.88 -6.54
N LEU A 18 13.07 -11.07 -6.26
CA LEU A 18 13.80 -10.28 -7.26
C LEU A 18 15.15 -10.89 -7.65
N ASP A 19 15.47 -12.12 -7.22
CA ASP A 19 16.70 -12.78 -7.62
C ASP A 19 16.75 -12.93 -9.15
N GLY A 20 17.85 -12.46 -9.76
CA GLY A 20 18.03 -12.43 -11.20
C GLY A 20 17.20 -11.38 -11.97
N VAL A 21 16.42 -10.52 -11.29
CA VAL A 21 15.69 -9.42 -11.93
C VAL A 21 16.61 -8.19 -12.03
N ASP A 22 16.80 -7.65 -13.24
CA ASP A 22 17.54 -6.42 -13.48
C ASP A 22 16.58 -5.23 -13.62
N LEU A 23 16.69 -4.27 -12.68
CA LEU A 23 15.94 -3.02 -12.67
C LEU A 23 16.81 -1.80 -13.02
N SER A 24 17.98 -2.01 -13.62
CA SER A 24 18.87 -0.92 -14.06
C SER A 24 18.12 0.08 -14.94
N GLY A 25 18.21 1.36 -14.58
CA GLY A 25 17.51 2.44 -15.28
C GLY A 25 16.05 2.63 -14.88
N ARG A 26 15.43 1.71 -14.13
CA ARG A 26 14.05 1.86 -13.64
C ARG A 26 14.01 2.84 -12.46
N ARG A 27 12.98 3.69 -12.47
CA ARG A 27 12.76 4.75 -11.46
C ARG A 27 11.51 4.44 -10.66
N MET A 28 11.69 4.29 -9.36
CA MET A 28 10.66 3.82 -8.44
C MET A 28 10.43 4.85 -7.32
N ILE A 29 9.19 4.99 -6.88
CA ILE A 29 8.84 5.72 -5.66
C ILE A 29 8.29 4.71 -4.64
N VAL A 30 8.79 4.78 -3.40
CA VAL A 30 8.24 4.02 -2.27
C VAL A 30 7.83 4.99 -1.18
N THR A 31 6.52 5.11 -0.92
CA THR A 31 6.03 5.93 0.19
C THR A 31 6.25 5.19 1.52
N GLY A 32 6.66 5.92 2.56
CA GLY A 32 7.01 5.30 3.86
C GLY A 32 8.22 4.38 3.80
N GLY A 33 9.11 4.58 2.81
CA GLY A 33 10.30 3.75 2.59
C GLY A 33 11.40 3.87 3.66
N ALA A 34 11.22 4.75 4.66
CA ALA A 34 12.18 4.94 5.75
C ALA A 34 11.93 4.05 6.98
N SER A 35 10.87 3.23 7.00
CA SER A 35 10.55 2.38 8.15
C SER A 35 9.82 1.09 7.75
N GLY A 36 9.86 0.09 8.63
CA GLY A 36 9.08 -1.14 8.50
C GLY A 36 9.28 -1.85 7.16
N LEU A 37 8.19 -2.24 6.51
CA LEU A 37 8.20 -2.93 5.23
C LEU A 37 8.77 -2.08 4.10
N GLY A 38 8.61 -0.76 4.18
CA GLY A 38 9.14 0.16 3.18
C GLY A 38 10.65 0.06 3.04
N VAL A 39 11.39 -0.13 4.13
CA VAL A 39 12.85 -0.33 4.12
C VAL A 39 13.23 -1.56 3.32
N GLU A 40 12.57 -2.70 3.56
CA GLU A 40 12.85 -3.96 2.85
C GLU A 40 12.45 -3.88 1.38
N THR A 41 11.36 -3.18 1.08
CA THR A 41 10.94 -2.89 -0.31
C THR A 41 12.00 -2.06 -1.03
N VAL A 42 12.51 -0.98 -0.40
CA VAL A 42 13.58 -0.13 -0.95
C VAL A 42 14.86 -0.94 -1.15
N ARG A 43 15.26 -1.76 -0.15
CA ARG A 43 16.46 -2.62 -0.26
C ARG A 43 16.38 -3.57 -1.44
N ALA A 44 15.26 -4.25 -1.60
CA ALA A 44 15.09 -5.21 -2.67
C ALA A 44 15.08 -4.55 -4.06
N LEU A 45 14.36 -3.44 -4.22
CA LEU A 45 14.30 -2.71 -5.49
C LEU A 45 15.64 -2.08 -5.86
N ALA A 46 16.32 -1.41 -4.90
CA ALA A 46 17.64 -0.82 -5.13
C ALA A 46 18.71 -1.90 -5.32
N GLY A 47 18.63 -3.01 -4.59
CA GLY A 47 19.53 -4.17 -4.75
C GLY A 47 19.42 -4.81 -6.13
N ALA A 48 18.24 -4.74 -6.77
CA ALA A 48 18.03 -5.16 -8.16
C ALA A 48 18.41 -4.08 -9.20
N GLY A 49 18.96 -2.93 -8.78
CA GLY A 49 19.48 -1.89 -9.67
C GLY A 49 18.54 -0.69 -9.90
N ALA A 50 17.36 -0.63 -9.29
CA ALA A 50 16.45 0.48 -9.45
C ALA A 50 16.96 1.78 -8.81
N GLN A 51 16.62 2.92 -9.41
CA GLN A 51 16.72 4.23 -8.77
C GLN A 51 15.46 4.45 -7.90
N VAL A 52 15.62 4.45 -6.57
CA VAL A 52 14.48 4.51 -5.65
C VAL A 52 14.40 5.87 -4.95
N THR A 53 13.27 6.56 -5.11
CA THR A 53 12.91 7.72 -4.32
C THR A 53 12.12 7.28 -3.10
N ILE A 54 12.70 7.46 -1.92
CA ILE A 54 12.09 7.21 -0.62
C ILE A 54 11.26 8.43 -0.26
N ALA A 55 9.93 8.33 -0.39
CA ALA A 55 9.02 9.41 -0.02
C ALA A 55 8.59 9.24 1.45
N THR A 56 8.99 10.16 2.31
CA THR A 56 8.79 10.09 3.76
C THR A 56 8.54 11.48 4.34
N ARG A 57 7.84 11.56 5.48
CA ARG A 57 7.57 12.84 6.17
C ARG A 57 8.84 13.55 6.62
N ASN A 58 9.81 12.78 7.10
CA ASN A 58 11.11 13.30 7.52
C ASN A 58 12.22 12.60 6.71
N PRO A 59 12.82 13.25 5.70
CA PRO A 59 13.90 12.66 4.90
C PRO A 59 15.13 12.22 5.71
N ALA A 60 15.39 12.85 6.86
CA ALA A 60 16.51 12.47 7.72
C ALA A 60 16.40 11.03 8.23
N ASP A 61 15.18 10.51 8.41
CA ASP A 61 14.96 9.13 8.84
C ASP A 61 15.44 8.09 7.81
N ALA A 62 15.53 8.50 6.54
CA ALA A 62 16.00 7.66 5.44
C ALA A 62 17.53 7.79 5.17
N GLU A 63 18.22 8.72 5.82
CA GLU A 63 19.66 8.94 5.56
C GLU A 63 20.53 7.68 5.70
N PRO A 64 20.33 6.81 6.72
CA PRO A 64 21.12 5.59 6.83
C PRO A 64 20.94 4.69 5.59
N LEU A 65 19.70 4.57 5.10
CA LEU A 65 19.37 3.74 3.94
C LEU A 65 19.90 4.34 2.64
N VAL A 66 19.85 5.66 2.50
CA VAL A 66 20.43 6.38 1.34
C VAL A 66 21.95 6.23 1.30
N LYS A 67 22.62 6.22 2.46
CA LYS A 67 24.08 5.98 2.55
C LYS A 67 24.43 4.52 2.23
N GLU A 68 23.57 3.58 2.60
CA GLU A 68 23.74 2.14 2.38
C GLU A 68 23.55 1.76 0.89
N LEU A 69 22.58 2.38 0.21
CA LEU A 69 22.08 1.94 -1.10
C LEU A 69 22.33 3.00 -2.19
N PRO A 70 23.32 2.79 -3.07
CA PRO A 70 23.53 3.65 -4.23
C PRO A 70 22.26 3.73 -5.11
N GLY A 71 21.98 4.90 -5.68
CA GLY A 71 20.80 5.12 -6.51
C GLY A 71 19.52 5.44 -5.74
N THR A 72 19.58 5.52 -4.41
CA THR A 72 18.43 5.95 -3.58
C THR A 72 18.55 7.44 -3.22
N ARG A 73 17.40 8.08 -3.01
CA ARG A 73 17.30 9.43 -2.46
C ARG A 73 16.05 9.55 -1.60
N ALA A 74 16.08 10.44 -0.61
CA ALA A 74 14.93 10.73 0.23
C ALA A 74 14.30 12.08 -0.15
N VAL A 75 12.97 12.14 -0.18
CA VAL A 75 12.18 13.35 -0.48
C VAL A 75 11.04 13.45 0.51
N ALA A 76 10.77 14.68 0.98
CA ALA A 76 9.69 14.95 1.91
C ALA A 76 8.32 14.71 1.25
N LEU A 77 7.45 13.98 1.95
CA LEU A 77 6.06 13.74 1.56
C LEU A 77 5.22 13.47 2.81
N ASP A 78 4.22 14.32 3.06
CA ASP A 78 3.13 14.04 3.98
C ASP A 78 1.85 13.74 3.19
N LEU A 79 1.38 12.50 3.26
CA LEU A 79 0.18 12.06 2.55
C LEU A 79 -1.12 12.63 3.15
N ALA A 80 -1.11 13.08 4.40
CA ALA A 80 -2.26 13.72 5.02
C ALA A 80 -2.41 15.20 4.59
N ASP A 81 -1.35 15.77 4.00
CA ASP A 81 -1.31 17.15 3.49
C ASP A 81 -1.25 17.17 1.95
N LEU A 82 -2.36 17.52 1.31
CA LEU A 82 -2.43 17.59 -0.15
C LEU A 82 -1.51 18.67 -0.76
N ALA A 83 -1.12 19.71 0.00
CA ALA A 83 -0.13 20.67 -0.47
C ALA A 83 1.27 20.04 -0.54
N SER A 84 1.62 19.20 0.45
CA SER A 84 2.86 18.40 0.42
C SER A 84 2.86 17.40 -0.76
N VAL A 85 1.73 16.73 -1.01
CA VAL A 85 1.61 15.80 -2.15
C VAL A 85 1.79 16.53 -3.47
N ARG A 86 1.16 17.70 -3.63
CA ARG A 86 1.30 18.52 -4.84
C ARG A 86 2.75 18.98 -5.05
N ALA A 87 3.39 19.52 -4.00
CA ALA A 87 4.79 19.92 -4.08
C ALA A 87 5.74 18.77 -4.45
N PHE A 88 5.47 17.56 -3.94
CA PHE A 88 6.23 16.36 -4.32
C PHE A 88 6.05 16.04 -5.82
N CYS A 89 4.82 16.06 -6.33
CA CYS A 89 4.52 15.80 -7.74
C CYS A 89 5.15 16.85 -8.66
N ASP A 90 5.06 18.14 -8.30
CA ASP A 90 5.65 19.25 -9.06
C ASP A 90 7.20 19.15 -9.11
N GLY A 91 7.81 18.59 -8.09
CA GLY A 91 9.25 18.31 -8.02
C GLY A 91 9.70 17.08 -8.83
N TRP A 92 8.79 16.27 -9.36
CA TRP A 92 9.12 15.08 -10.15
C TRP A 92 9.35 15.45 -11.62
N SER A 93 10.36 14.82 -12.23
CA SER A 93 10.65 14.98 -13.66
C SER A 93 11.00 13.67 -14.33
N GLY A 94 10.56 13.49 -15.57
CA GLY A 94 10.80 12.30 -16.41
C GLY A 94 9.91 11.10 -16.04
N PRO A 95 10.16 9.92 -16.65
CA PRO A 95 9.31 8.75 -16.49
C PRO A 95 9.36 8.18 -15.06
N LEU A 96 8.27 7.52 -14.66
CA LEU A 96 8.14 6.78 -13.41
C LEU A 96 7.72 5.35 -13.73
N ASP A 97 8.60 4.39 -13.47
CA ASP A 97 8.37 2.97 -13.77
C ASP A 97 7.55 2.26 -12.69
N GLY A 98 7.62 2.72 -11.44
CA GLY A 98 6.85 2.12 -10.37
C GLY A 98 6.52 3.08 -9.22
N LEU A 99 5.27 3.03 -8.77
CA LEU A 99 4.78 3.70 -7.58
C LEU A 99 4.33 2.65 -6.56
N VAL A 100 5.03 2.58 -5.44
CA VAL A 100 4.65 1.71 -4.31
C VAL A 100 4.00 2.57 -3.22
N ALA A 101 2.68 2.52 -3.16
CA ALA A 101 1.84 3.17 -2.16
C ALA A 101 1.84 2.33 -0.86
N ASN A 102 2.96 2.40 -0.11
CA ASN A 102 3.21 1.55 1.06
C ASN A 102 2.92 2.25 2.40
N ALA A 103 3.06 3.57 2.48
CA ALA A 103 2.85 4.28 3.73
C ALA A 103 1.43 4.10 4.27
N GLY A 104 1.29 4.14 5.60
CA GLY A 104 -0.03 4.06 6.22
C GLY A 104 0.00 4.34 7.71
N VAL A 105 -1.20 4.56 8.23
CA VAL A 105 -1.48 4.66 9.67
C VAL A 105 -2.59 3.66 10.01
N MET A 106 -2.59 3.18 11.25
CA MET A 106 -3.53 2.15 11.69
C MET A 106 -3.98 2.42 13.12
N MET A 107 -5.27 2.18 13.39
CA MET A 107 -5.84 2.19 14.74
C MET A 107 -5.62 3.53 15.47
N LEU A 108 -5.83 4.67 14.79
CA LEU A 108 -5.78 5.97 15.46
C LEU A 108 -6.87 6.03 16.54
N PRO A 109 -6.50 6.26 17.81
CA PRO A 109 -7.42 6.04 18.94
C PRO A 109 -8.55 7.08 19.02
N THR A 110 -8.41 8.20 18.33
CA THR A 110 -9.39 9.29 18.31
C THR A 110 -9.71 9.70 16.89
N HIS A 111 -10.96 10.11 16.67
CA HIS A 111 -11.36 10.71 15.40
C HIS A 111 -10.58 11.99 15.15
N GLN A 112 -9.85 12.01 14.05
CA GLN A 112 -9.08 13.15 13.57
C GLN A 112 -9.37 13.32 12.08
N VAL A 113 -9.33 14.55 11.60
CA VAL A 113 -9.50 14.87 10.18
C VAL A 113 -8.33 15.70 9.68
N ASN A 114 -8.02 15.59 8.40
CA ASN A 114 -7.05 16.45 7.74
C ASN A 114 -7.67 17.84 7.40
N ALA A 115 -6.89 18.72 6.76
CA ALA A 115 -7.33 20.04 6.37
C ALA A 115 -8.52 20.07 5.39
N GLN A 116 -8.78 18.97 4.69
CA GLN A 116 -9.91 18.80 3.77
C GLN A 116 -11.13 18.14 4.42
N GLY A 117 -11.09 17.88 5.74
CA GLY A 117 -12.18 17.24 6.49
C GLY A 117 -12.25 15.72 6.35
N TRP A 118 -11.23 15.07 5.78
CA TRP A 118 -11.19 13.62 5.64
C TRP A 118 -10.66 12.96 6.92
N GLU A 119 -11.30 11.86 7.32
CA GLU A 119 -10.83 11.02 8.43
C GLU A 119 -9.36 10.63 8.20
N MET A 120 -8.54 10.72 9.23
CA MET A 120 -7.09 10.72 9.11
C MET A 120 -6.51 9.40 8.55
N GLN A 121 -7.11 8.24 8.85
CA GLN A 121 -6.66 6.98 8.27
C GLN A 121 -7.03 6.91 6.78
N LEU A 122 -8.24 7.33 6.43
CA LEU A 122 -8.68 7.42 5.04
C LEU A 122 -7.87 8.47 4.25
N ALA A 123 -7.60 9.62 4.88
CA ALA A 123 -6.78 10.69 4.28
C ALA A 123 -5.36 10.22 3.97
N THR A 124 -4.71 9.54 4.92
CA THR A 124 -3.30 9.11 4.77
C THR A 124 -3.18 7.88 3.87
N ASN A 125 -4.01 6.84 4.12
CA ASN A 125 -3.86 5.56 3.46
C ASN A 125 -4.36 5.62 2.00
N TYR A 126 -5.47 6.31 1.76
CA TYR A 126 -6.12 6.37 0.44
C TYR A 126 -5.95 7.73 -0.26
N LEU A 127 -6.50 8.83 0.32
CA LEU A 127 -6.61 10.10 -0.40
C LEU A 127 -5.25 10.66 -0.83
N GLY A 128 -4.25 10.60 0.05
CA GLY A 128 -2.89 11.04 -0.25
C GLY A 128 -2.24 10.22 -1.36
N HIS A 129 -2.42 8.90 -1.36
CA HIS A 129 -1.93 8.03 -2.43
C HIS A 129 -2.71 8.23 -3.74
N PHE A 130 -4.02 8.45 -3.66
CA PHE A 130 -4.83 8.82 -4.81
C PHE A 130 -4.35 10.12 -5.45
N ALA A 131 -4.14 11.17 -4.64
CA ALA A 131 -3.60 12.45 -5.09
C ALA A 131 -2.20 12.30 -5.71
N LEU A 132 -1.34 11.49 -5.08
CA LEU A 132 0.00 11.20 -5.58
C LEU A 132 -0.04 10.48 -6.93
N ALA A 133 -0.87 9.44 -7.07
CA ALA A 133 -1.02 8.71 -8.33
C ALA A 133 -1.56 9.61 -9.44
N VAL A 134 -2.59 10.43 -9.16
CA VAL A 134 -3.16 11.39 -10.12
C VAL A 134 -2.13 12.45 -10.52
N GLY A 135 -1.40 13.01 -9.54
CA GLY A 135 -0.36 14.02 -9.81
C GLY A 135 0.83 13.47 -10.61
N LEU A 136 1.15 12.19 -10.46
CA LEU A 136 2.23 11.52 -11.19
C LEU A 136 1.77 10.79 -12.45
N HIS A 137 0.49 10.90 -12.84
CA HIS A 137 -0.07 10.18 -13.98
C HIS A 137 0.75 10.36 -15.28
N THR A 138 1.13 11.60 -15.61
CA THR A 138 1.93 11.89 -16.81
C THR A 138 3.31 11.22 -16.74
N ALA A 139 3.93 11.16 -15.56
CA ALA A 139 5.22 10.50 -15.37
C ALA A 139 5.11 8.97 -15.51
N LEU A 140 4.02 8.38 -14.99
CA LEU A 140 3.71 6.96 -15.17
C LEU A 140 3.47 6.66 -16.67
N GLN A 141 2.64 7.46 -17.34
CA GLN A 141 2.35 7.29 -18.76
C GLN A 141 3.61 7.41 -19.66
N ALA A 142 4.63 8.12 -19.22
CA ALA A 142 5.89 8.26 -19.94
C ALA A 142 6.81 7.04 -19.82
N ALA A 143 6.54 6.10 -18.93
CA ALA A 143 7.31 4.87 -18.76
C ALA A 143 6.78 3.76 -19.69
N GLU A 144 7.62 2.77 -20.00
CA GLU A 144 7.26 1.69 -20.93
C GLU A 144 6.25 0.70 -20.33
N LYS A 145 6.43 0.30 -19.08
CA LYS A 145 5.59 -0.67 -18.37
C LYS A 145 5.37 -0.23 -16.92
N PRO A 146 4.67 0.90 -16.70
CA PRO A 146 4.55 1.45 -15.36
C PRO A 146 3.63 0.60 -14.48
N ARG A 147 4.01 0.46 -13.21
CA ARG A 147 3.27 -0.31 -12.23
C ARG A 147 2.93 0.51 -10.99
N VAL A 148 1.69 0.42 -10.56
CA VAL A 148 1.25 0.97 -9.27
C VAL A 148 0.92 -0.19 -8.33
N VAL A 149 1.54 -0.21 -7.16
CA VAL A 149 1.27 -1.21 -6.13
C VAL A 149 0.69 -0.51 -4.92
N VAL A 150 -0.49 -0.93 -4.49
CA VAL A 150 -1.18 -0.34 -3.35
C VAL A 150 -1.22 -1.33 -2.19
N LEU A 151 -0.62 -0.95 -1.05
CA LEU A 151 -0.62 -1.80 0.13
C LEU A 151 -1.93 -1.66 0.91
N SER A 152 -2.72 -2.70 0.82
CA SER A 152 -3.91 -2.91 1.62
C SER A 152 -3.61 -3.77 2.86
N SER A 153 -4.58 -4.49 3.35
CA SER A 153 -4.51 -5.37 4.53
C SER A 153 -5.66 -6.37 4.48
N GLY A 154 -5.53 -7.50 5.16
CA GLY A 154 -6.66 -8.39 5.47
C GLY A 154 -7.82 -7.68 6.19
N ALA A 155 -7.59 -6.50 6.78
CA ALA A 155 -8.65 -5.68 7.36
C ALA A 155 -9.75 -5.29 6.36
N GLN A 156 -9.45 -5.22 5.06
CA GLN A 156 -10.44 -4.97 4.00
C GLN A 156 -11.58 -6.01 3.97
N LEU A 157 -11.37 -7.18 4.58
CA LEU A 157 -12.41 -8.20 4.74
C LEU A 157 -13.49 -7.82 5.78
N ARG A 158 -13.25 -6.82 6.63
CA ARG A 158 -14.09 -6.48 7.78
C ARG A 158 -15.09 -5.37 7.51
N ALA A 159 -14.80 -4.45 6.61
CA ALA A 159 -15.69 -3.34 6.26
C ALA A 159 -15.56 -2.96 4.79
N GLY A 160 -16.69 -2.77 4.12
CA GLY A 160 -16.79 -2.08 2.85
C GLY A 160 -16.51 -0.57 3.02
N PHE A 161 -16.49 0.16 1.90
CA PHE A 161 -16.45 1.62 1.96
C PHE A 161 -17.86 2.17 2.22
N ASP A 162 -18.03 2.90 3.31
CA ASP A 162 -19.29 3.58 3.64
C ASP A 162 -19.38 4.90 2.87
N PHE A 163 -20.11 4.89 1.76
CA PHE A 163 -20.32 6.09 0.95
C PHE A 163 -21.30 7.09 1.58
N ASP A 164 -22.03 6.70 2.60
CA ASP A 164 -23.02 7.56 3.24
C ASP A 164 -22.41 8.36 4.40
N ASP A 165 -21.43 7.78 5.10
CA ASP A 165 -20.71 8.45 6.19
C ASP A 165 -19.21 8.11 6.24
N PRO A 166 -18.45 8.37 5.17
CA PRO A 166 -17.07 7.93 5.06
C PRO A 166 -16.13 8.61 6.05
N GLN A 167 -16.57 9.72 6.65
CA GLN A 167 -15.77 10.54 7.56
C GLN A 167 -16.19 10.38 9.03
N PHE A 168 -17.13 9.46 9.36
CA PHE A 168 -17.65 9.27 10.71
C PHE A 168 -18.26 10.55 11.33
N GLU A 169 -19.03 11.29 10.54
CA GLU A 169 -19.72 12.50 10.99
C GLU A 169 -21.06 12.19 11.67
N ARG A 170 -21.66 11.05 11.33
CA ARG A 170 -22.99 10.63 11.81
C ARG A 170 -22.94 9.42 12.74
N HIS A 171 -21.95 8.55 12.57
CA HIS A 171 -21.74 7.38 13.41
C HIS A 171 -20.59 7.58 14.38
N PRO A 172 -20.60 6.94 15.57
CA PRO A 172 -19.45 6.95 16.45
C PRO A 172 -18.19 6.43 15.72
N TYR A 173 -17.08 7.08 15.96
CA TYR A 173 -15.80 6.65 15.41
C TYR A 173 -15.36 5.32 16.02
N ASP A 174 -15.02 4.37 15.16
CA ASP A 174 -14.36 3.12 15.50
C ASP A 174 -13.04 3.04 14.75
N ALA A 175 -11.92 2.99 15.48
CA ALA A 175 -10.58 3.03 14.92
C ALA A 175 -10.29 1.86 13.97
N PHE A 176 -10.85 0.67 14.27
CA PHE A 176 -10.66 -0.52 13.43
C PHE A 176 -11.52 -0.47 12.17
N VAL A 177 -12.79 -0.04 12.29
CA VAL A 177 -13.69 0.13 11.13
C VAL A 177 -13.13 1.18 10.18
N ALA A 178 -12.64 2.33 10.70
CA ALA A 178 -12.00 3.38 9.90
C ALA A 178 -10.76 2.86 9.18
N TYR A 179 -9.92 2.07 9.87
CA TYR A 179 -8.78 1.39 9.24
C TYR A 179 -9.22 0.42 8.15
N ALA A 180 -10.18 -0.47 8.44
CA ALA A 180 -10.69 -1.46 7.50
C ALA A 180 -11.27 -0.80 6.24
N GLN A 181 -12.07 0.27 6.42
CA GLN A 181 -12.61 1.09 5.33
C GLN A 181 -11.48 1.70 4.47
N SER A 182 -10.44 2.26 5.10
CA SER A 182 -9.30 2.82 4.36
C SER A 182 -8.57 1.74 3.54
N LYS A 183 -8.48 0.50 4.05
CA LYS A 183 -7.85 -0.62 3.35
C LYS A 183 -8.71 -1.20 2.23
N THR A 184 -10.02 -1.12 2.34
CA THR A 184 -10.95 -1.34 1.23
C THR A 184 -10.76 -0.28 0.14
N ALA A 185 -10.64 1.01 0.52
CA ALA A 185 -10.38 2.10 -0.41
C ALA A 185 -9.05 1.93 -1.16
N ASP A 186 -8.02 1.38 -0.51
CA ASP A 186 -6.73 1.06 -1.14
C ASP A 186 -6.88 0.01 -2.26
N VAL A 187 -7.68 -1.03 -2.06
CA VAL A 187 -7.96 -2.01 -3.13
C VAL A 187 -8.77 -1.37 -4.26
N LEU A 188 -9.81 -0.59 -3.91
CA LEU A 188 -10.61 0.14 -4.90
C LEU A 188 -9.77 1.14 -5.72
N LEU A 189 -8.70 1.73 -5.13
CA LEU A 189 -7.75 2.56 -5.87
C LEU A 189 -7.05 1.77 -6.97
N ALA A 190 -6.53 0.59 -6.66
CA ALA A 190 -5.88 -0.26 -7.66
C ALA A 190 -6.86 -0.68 -8.77
N VAL A 191 -8.10 -1.04 -8.43
CA VAL A 191 -9.17 -1.33 -9.39
C VAL A 191 -9.48 -0.11 -10.25
N GLY A 192 -9.64 1.07 -9.64
CA GLY A 192 -9.92 2.33 -10.35
C GLY A 192 -8.82 2.69 -11.35
N ILE A 193 -7.55 2.62 -10.94
CA ILE A 193 -6.40 2.85 -11.82
C ILE A 193 -6.40 1.84 -12.97
N SER A 194 -6.55 0.55 -12.69
CA SER A 194 -6.52 -0.51 -13.70
C SER A 194 -7.57 -0.33 -14.79
N ARG A 195 -8.71 0.27 -14.46
CA ARG A 195 -9.82 0.52 -15.38
C ARG A 195 -9.64 1.83 -16.17
N ARG A 196 -9.29 2.91 -15.47
CA ARG A 196 -9.25 4.27 -16.05
C ARG A 196 -7.96 4.54 -16.83
N TRP A 197 -6.86 3.84 -16.51
CA TRP A 197 -5.55 4.06 -17.12
C TRP A 197 -5.04 2.89 -17.97
N ALA A 198 -5.91 1.92 -18.27
CA ALA A 198 -5.57 0.76 -19.10
C ALA A 198 -5.02 1.16 -20.47
N GLU A 199 -5.64 2.16 -21.11
CA GLU A 199 -5.21 2.65 -22.43
C GLU A 199 -3.84 3.36 -22.40
N HIS A 200 -3.39 3.77 -21.20
CA HIS A 200 -2.06 4.35 -20.98
C HIS A 200 -1.00 3.29 -20.66
N GLY A 201 -1.35 2.01 -20.68
CA GLY A 201 -0.44 0.92 -20.34
C GLY A 201 -0.07 0.82 -18.85
N ILE A 202 -0.73 1.59 -17.98
CA ILE A 202 -0.47 1.61 -16.53
C ILE A 202 -1.18 0.43 -15.88
N THR A 203 -0.44 -0.43 -15.21
CA THR A 203 -1.00 -1.52 -14.41
C THR A 203 -1.04 -1.15 -12.93
N ALA A 204 -2.09 -1.61 -12.23
CA ALA A 204 -2.23 -1.39 -10.80
C ALA A 204 -2.79 -2.63 -10.10
N ASN A 205 -2.15 -3.03 -9.01
CA ASN A 205 -2.59 -4.16 -8.19
C ASN A 205 -2.48 -3.79 -6.71
N ALA A 206 -3.28 -4.46 -5.87
CA ALA A 206 -3.20 -4.29 -4.43
C ALA A 206 -2.71 -5.57 -3.76
N CYS A 207 -2.17 -5.45 -2.55
CA CYS A 207 -1.75 -6.60 -1.76
C CYS A 207 -1.88 -6.38 -0.26
N ALA A 208 -1.98 -7.49 0.50
CA ALA A 208 -1.73 -7.49 1.92
C ALA A 208 -0.36 -8.12 2.21
N PRO A 209 0.46 -7.47 3.07
CA PRO A 209 1.77 -7.99 3.43
C PRO A 209 1.72 -9.17 4.41
N GLY A 210 0.58 -9.38 5.09
CA GLY A 210 0.40 -10.33 6.18
C GLY A 210 0.63 -9.71 7.55
N TRP A 211 0.83 -10.55 8.58
CA TRP A 211 1.11 -10.14 9.95
C TRP A 211 2.61 -9.96 10.17
N ILE A 212 3.03 -8.75 10.52
CA ILE A 212 4.44 -8.40 10.74
C ILE A 212 4.53 -7.42 11.92
N HIS A 213 5.45 -7.65 12.85
CA HIS A 213 5.77 -6.66 13.86
C HIS A 213 6.49 -5.47 13.24
N THR A 214 5.79 -4.33 13.19
CA THR A 214 6.34 -3.06 12.69
C THR A 214 5.81 -1.89 13.53
N ASN A 215 6.33 -0.70 13.31
CA ASN A 215 5.81 0.52 13.95
C ASN A 215 4.35 0.85 13.57
N LEU A 216 3.74 0.13 12.64
CA LEU A 216 2.33 0.31 12.28
C LEU A 216 1.41 -0.04 13.46
N THR A 217 1.78 -1.02 14.29
CA THR A 217 1.00 -1.49 15.45
C THR A 217 1.13 -0.61 16.69
N ARG A 218 1.85 0.51 16.64
CA ARG A 218 2.14 1.39 17.80
C ARG A 218 0.93 1.96 18.53
N HIS A 219 -0.24 1.99 17.90
CA HIS A 219 -1.49 2.46 18.48
C HIS A 219 -2.41 1.32 18.94
N MET A 220 -2.01 0.07 18.73
CA MET A 220 -2.75 -1.09 19.25
C MET A 220 -2.46 -1.23 20.75
N ASP A 221 -3.50 -1.36 21.56
CA ASP A 221 -3.35 -1.62 22.97
C ASP A 221 -2.98 -3.09 23.26
N GLN A 222 -2.56 -3.34 24.49
CA GLN A 222 -2.14 -4.67 24.91
C GLN A 222 -3.26 -5.71 24.75
N ALA A 223 -4.49 -5.35 25.08
CA ALA A 223 -5.64 -6.27 24.98
C ALA A 223 -5.86 -6.71 23.52
N THR A 224 -5.80 -5.79 22.58
CA THR A 224 -5.89 -6.08 21.13
C THR A 224 -4.73 -6.96 20.68
N MET A 225 -3.49 -6.66 21.09
CA MET A 225 -2.32 -7.48 20.75
C MET A 225 -2.42 -8.91 21.29
N GLN A 226 -2.98 -9.08 22.49
CA GLN A 226 -3.24 -10.40 23.08
C GLN A 226 -4.36 -11.14 22.34
N ALA A 227 -5.45 -10.46 22.00
CA ALA A 227 -6.59 -11.05 21.29
C ALA A 227 -6.20 -11.61 19.91
N ILE A 228 -5.23 -11.00 19.23
CA ILE A 228 -4.71 -11.47 17.94
C ILE A 228 -3.50 -12.41 18.09
N GLY A 229 -3.17 -12.83 19.31
CA GLY A 229 -2.05 -13.75 19.57
C GLY A 229 -0.64 -13.19 19.31
N ALA A 230 -0.51 -11.86 19.19
CA ALA A 230 0.77 -11.17 18.96
C ALA A 230 1.51 -10.81 20.25
N MET A 231 0.87 -11.04 21.43
CA MET A 231 1.44 -10.76 22.74
C MET A 231 0.91 -11.77 23.76
N ASP A 232 1.73 -12.17 24.71
CA ASP A 232 1.33 -13.02 25.83
C ASP A 232 0.68 -12.22 26.99
N ALA A 233 0.24 -12.93 28.04
CA ALA A 233 -0.36 -12.30 29.22
C ALA A 233 0.63 -11.41 30.01
N ASP A 234 1.93 -11.67 29.89
CA ASP A 234 2.99 -10.93 30.57
C ASP A 234 3.47 -9.70 29.78
N GLY A 235 2.91 -9.48 28.58
CA GLY A 235 3.23 -8.34 27.71
C GLY A 235 4.41 -8.59 26.76
N ASN A 236 4.89 -9.82 26.63
CA ASN A 236 5.95 -10.14 25.67
C ASN A 236 5.37 -10.36 24.27
N LEU A 237 6.06 -9.85 23.24
CA LEU A 237 5.68 -10.08 21.87
C LEU A 237 5.84 -11.55 21.49
N LEU A 238 4.82 -12.09 20.86
CA LEU A 238 4.81 -13.43 20.27
C LEU A 238 4.99 -13.34 18.76
N THR A 239 5.59 -14.38 18.19
CA THR A 239 5.75 -14.53 16.74
C THR A 239 5.17 -15.88 16.32
N PRO A 240 3.82 -16.00 16.25
CA PRO A 240 3.17 -17.21 15.76
C PRO A 240 3.58 -17.55 14.32
N ASP A 241 3.34 -18.79 13.89
CA ASP A 241 3.75 -19.27 12.56
C ASP A 241 3.13 -18.50 11.38
N TYR A 242 2.05 -17.74 11.60
CA TYR A 242 1.47 -16.89 10.56
C TYR A 242 2.12 -15.49 10.49
N PHE A 243 3.02 -15.15 11.42
CA PHE A 243 3.80 -13.91 11.35
C PHE A 243 4.97 -14.07 10.37
N LYS A 244 5.26 -12.98 9.68
CA LYS A 244 6.37 -12.87 8.73
C LYS A 244 7.45 -11.95 9.28
N THR A 245 8.68 -12.15 8.80
CA THR A 245 9.72 -11.13 8.93
C THR A 245 9.41 -9.94 8.03
N PRO A 246 9.97 -8.74 8.26
CA PRO A 246 9.82 -7.61 7.35
C PRO A 246 10.23 -7.92 5.90
N ALA A 247 11.30 -8.70 5.69
CA ALA A 247 11.75 -9.12 4.38
C ALA A 247 10.72 -10.03 3.65
N GLN A 248 10.05 -10.92 4.39
CA GLN A 248 8.96 -11.75 3.87
C GLN A 248 7.69 -10.93 3.64
N GLY A 249 7.40 -9.96 4.49
CA GLY A 249 6.25 -9.06 4.33
C GLY A 249 6.34 -8.17 3.10
N ALA A 250 7.54 -7.77 2.70
CA ALA A 250 7.78 -6.96 1.51
C ALA A 250 7.74 -7.78 0.19
N ALA A 251 7.77 -9.10 0.26
CA ALA A 251 7.89 -9.99 -0.91
C ALA A 251 6.77 -9.78 -1.94
N THR A 252 5.50 -9.79 -1.51
CA THR A 252 4.35 -9.58 -2.40
C THR A 252 4.37 -8.19 -3.03
N THR A 253 4.83 -7.18 -2.29
CA THR A 253 4.96 -5.80 -2.80
C THR A 253 5.95 -5.72 -3.95
N VAL A 254 7.16 -6.30 -3.80
CA VAL A 254 8.17 -6.25 -4.86
C VAL A 254 7.84 -7.19 -6.02
N LEU A 255 7.15 -8.29 -5.76
CA LEU A 255 6.58 -9.17 -6.80
C LEU A 255 5.68 -8.37 -7.75
N LEU A 256 4.74 -7.61 -7.19
CA LEU A 256 3.83 -6.76 -7.97
C LEU A 256 4.56 -5.59 -8.64
N ALA A 257 5.54 -5.00 -7.96
CA ALA A 257 6.23 -3.82 -8.44
C ALA A 257 7.19 -4.12 -9.61
N ALA A 258 7.82 -5.32 -9.63
CA ALA A 258 8.99 -5.51 -10.48
C ALA A 258 9.14 -6.91 -11.10
N SER A 259 8.47 -7.95 -10.61
CA SER A 259 8.66 -9.28 -11.16
C SER A 259 8.08 -9.41 -12.59
N PRO A 260 8.83 -9.96 -13.54
CA PRO A 260 8.33 -10.22 -14.89
C PRO A 260 7.20 -11.26 -14.94
N LEU A 261 7.03 -12.06 -13.90
CA LEU A 261 5.92 -13.04 -13.79
C LEU A 261 4.54 -12.37 -13.84
N LEU A 262 4.47 -11.08 -13.48
CA LEU A 262 3.22 -10.33 -13.42
C LEU A 262 3.14 -9.21 -14.48
N ASP A 263 3.88 -9.34 -15.58
CA ASP A 263 3.78 -8.40 -16.71
C ASP A 263 2.34 -8.38 -17.24
N GLY A 264 1.76 -7.16 -17.33
CA GLY A 264 0.39 -6.96 -17.82
C GLY A 264 -0.73 -7.33 -16.84
N VAL A 265 -0.42 -7.89 -15.68
CA VAL A 265 -1.41 -8.19 -14.63
C VAL A 265 -1.89 -6.88 -13.99
N THR A 266 -3.21 -6.67 -13.95
CA THR A 266 -3.80 -5.44 -13.40
C THR A 266 -5.16 -5.69 -12.76
N GLY A 267 -5.54 -4.87 -11.79
CA GLY A 267 -6.82 -4.92 -11.08
C GLY A 267 -6.99 -6.12 -10.17
N ARG A 268 -5.89 -6.72 -9.71
CA ARG A 268 -5.87 -7.92 -8.88
C ARG A 268 -5.41 -7.63 -7.46
N TYR A 269 -5.72 -8.57 -6.57
CA TYR A 269 -5.31 -8.54 -5.17
C TYR A 269 -4.50 -9.79 -4.82
N PHE A 270 -3.41 -9.58 -4.10
CA PHE A 270 -2.45 -10.64 -3.78
C PHE A 270 -2.18 -10.74 -2.28
N GLU A 271 -2.06 -11.97 -1.81
CA GLU A 271 -1.56 -12.32 -0.48
C GLU A 271 -0.53 -13.44 -0.63
N ASP A 272 0.50 -13.45 0.21
CA ASP A 272 1.49 -14.54 0.26
C ASP A 272 2.10 -14.89 -1.11
N ASN A 273 2.30 -13.87 -1.95
CA ASN A 273 2.83 -13.98 -3.31
C ASN A 273 1.91 -14.71 -4.31
N GLN A 274 0.63 -14.88 -3.99
CA GLN A 274 -0.38 -15.52 -4.82
C GLN A 274 -1.56 -14.58 -5.06
N GLU A 275 -2.25 -14.69 -6.20
CA GLU A 275 -3.54 -14.01 -6.38
C GLU A 275 -4.58 -14.61 -5.42
N SER A 276 -5.25 -13.75 -4.68
CA SER A 276 -6.24 -14.14 -3.69
C SER A 276 -7.63 -14.37 -4.31
N PRO A 277 -8.40 -15.34 -3.83
CA PRO A 277 -9.78 -15.53 -4.26
C PRO A 277 -10.67 -14.37 -3.80
N VAL A 278 -11.69 -14.06 -4.60
CA VAL A 278 -12.76 -13.13 -4.21
C VAL A 278 -13.73 -13.87 -3.29
N VAL A 279 -14.00 -13.27 -2.13
CA VAL A 279 -14.84 -13.83 -1.06
C VAL A 279 -15.91 -12.83 -0.63
N ASP A 280 -16.90 -13.28 0.12
CA ASP A 280 -17.97 -12.39 0.59
C ASP A 280 -17.49 -11.31 1.58
N GLY A 281 -16.40 -11.58 2.31
CA GLY A 281 -15.96 -10.76 3.43
C GLY A 281 -16.79 -11.05 4.69
N GLY A 282 -16.52 -10.29 5.75
CA GLY A 282 -17.20 -10.45 7.05
C GLY A 282 -16.29 -10.93 8.17
N PRO A 283 -16.78 -11.01 9.42
CA PRO A 283 -15.96 -11.24 10.61
C PRO A 283 -15.24 -12.61 10.63
N ASP A 284 -15.82 -13.62 9.99
CA ASP A 284 -15.30 -14.99 10.02
C ASP A 284 -14.39 -15.33 8.83
N VAL A 285 -14.23 -14.39 7.86
CA VAL A 285 -13.38 -14.59 6.68
C VAL A 285 -11.97 -14.17 6.99
N MET A 286 -10.99 -15.07 6.87
CA MET A 286 -9.61 -14.83 7.30
C MET A 286 -8.63 -14.58 6.15
N ALA A 287 -8.99 -14.89 4.91
CA ALA A 287 -8.13 -14.73 3.73
C ALA A 287 -8.94 -14.44 2.47
N GLY A 288 -8.30 -13.87 1.48
CA GLY A 288 -8.92 -13.47 0.23
C GLY A 288 -9.18 -11.98 0.12
N VAL A 289 -9.86 -11.57 -0.94
CA VAL A 289 -10.31 -10.19 -1.14
C VAL A 289 -11.84 -10.13 -1.12
N ALA A 290 -12.38 -9.21 -0.33
CA ALA A 290 -13.83 -9.03 -0.25
C ALA A 290 -14.40 -8.54 -1.59
N LYS A 291 -15.56 -9.06 -1.99
CA LYS A 291 -16.21 -8.66 -3.24
C LYS A 291 -16.47 -7.16 -3.34
N TRP A 292 -16.75 -6.49 -2.21
CA TRP A 292 -16.92 -5.03 -2.18
C TRP A 292 -15.63 -4.26 -2.45
N SER A 293 -14.46 -4.84 -2.12
CA SER A 293 -13.15 -4.21 -2.35
C SER A 293 -12.70 -4.26 -3.82
N VAL A 294 -13.26 -5.18 -4.61
CA VAL A 294 -12.96 -5.33 -6.05
C VAL A 294 -14.13 -4.97 -6.95
N ASP A 295 -15.19 -4.37 -6.39
CA ASP A 295 -16.36 -3.92 -7.15
C ASP A 295 -16.00 -2.74 -8.05
N PRO A 296 -16.12 -2.88 -9.38
CA PRO A 296 -15.83 -1.81 -10.32
C PRO A 296 -16.69 -0.56 -10.13
N ALA A 297 -17.97 -0.72 -9.76
CA ALA A 297 -18.87 0.41 -9.55
C ALA A 297 -18.50 1.19 -8.28
N ALA A 298 -18.11 0.50 -7.20
CA ALA A 298 -17.59 1.13 -5.99
C ALA A 298 -16.27 1.86 -6.28
N ALA A 299 -15.37 1.28 -7.08
CA ALA A 299 -14.12 1.92 -7.47
C ALA A 299 -14.36 3.21 -8.28
N ASP A 300 -15.29 3.19 -9.23
CA ASP A 300 -15.66 4.37 -10.01
C ASP A 300 -16.31 5.44 -9.11
N ARG A 301 -17.23 5.07 -8.21
CA ARG A 301 -17.87 5.98 -7.26
C ARG A 301 -16.87 6.63 -6.33
N LEU A 302 -15.93 5.85 -5.76
CA LEU A 302 -14.90 6.37 -4.87
C LEU A 302 -13.92 7.30 -5.59
N TRP A 303 -13.55 6.97 -6.82
CA TRP A 303 -12.73 7.82 -7.67
C TRP A 303 -13.39 9.19 -7.88
N ASP A 304 -14.66 9.18 -8.29
CA ASP A 304 -15.41 10.40 -8.58
C ASP A 304 -15.69 11.23 -7.30
N TYR A 305 -15.79 10.58 -6.13
CA TYR A 305 -15.88 11.23 -4.82
C TYR A 305 -14.57 11.94 -4.43
N ALA A 306 -13.42 11.32 -4.69
CA ALA A 306 -12.12 11.84 -4.29
C ALA A 306 -11.53 12.86 -5.28
N LEU A 307 -11.82 12.74 -6.58
CA LEU A 307 -11.17 13.53 -7.63
C LEU A 307 -11.34 15.06 -7.47
N PRO A 308 -12.51 15.60 -7.08
CA PRO A 308 -12.67 17.03 -6.85
C PRO A 308 -11.83 17.60 -5.71
N VAL A 309 -11.45 16.75 -4.73
CA VAL A 309 -10.68 17.17 -3.55
C VAL A 309 -9.20 17.35 -3.87
N VAL A 310 -8.68 16.61 -4.84
CA VAL A 310 -7.24 16.59 -5.17
C VAL A 310 -6.87 17.46 -6.37
N ARG A 311 -7.87 17.96 -7.10
CA ARG A 311 -7.72 18.96 -8.17
C ARG A 311 -7.73 20.36 -7.61
#